data_ab5e73336462753de8098a978f366d30
#
_entry.id   ab5e73336462753de8098a978f366d30
#
_cell.length_a   1.000
_cell.length_b   1.000
_cell.length_c   1.000
_cell.angle_alpha   90.00
_cell.angle_beta   90.00
_cell.angle_gamma   90.00
#
_symmetry.space_group_name_H-M   'P 1'
#
loop_
_entity.id
_entity.type
_entity.pdbx_description
1 polymer ?
#
loop_
_entity_poly.entity_id
_entity_poly.type
_entity_poly.pdbx_seq_one_letter_code
_entity_poly.pdbx_strand_id
1 'polypeptide(L)'
;CYNEDFQYYSDFKEIRSCDIRTYDFQELTLASKEYVDHLWNRPRFFSNLKLMPFAREVLDILSIQYDIEIATAGYSPNLRQKEAYLHKHLPFIIKKIDLINLKEFKDKSHLNMNNAVFIDDQANNLITSNAALKICFGDNEEWNTTWNGERCYNWHEVLKRLFYEN
;
A
#
# COMPACT_ATOMS: atom_id res chain seq x y z
N CYS A 1 12.60 -3.85 -11.78
CA CYS A 1 11.90 -4.73 -12.75
C CYS A 1 11.76 -4.04 -14.11
N TYR A 2 10.74 -3.15 -14.35
CA TYR A 2 10.56 -2.53 -15.66
C TYR A 2 11.85 -1.88 -16.20
N ASN A 3 12.47 -0.98 -15.45
CA ASN A 3 13.69 -0.32 -15.88
C ASN A 3 14.83 -1.29 -16.23
N GLU A 4 14.95 -2.38 -15.50
CA GLU A 4 15.94 -3.43 -15.78
C GLU A 4 15.59 -4.25 -17.02
N ASP A 5 14.30 -4.55 -17.22
CA ASP A 5 13.86 -5.42 -18.32
C ASP A 5 13.83 -4.67 -19.67
N PHE A 6 13.60 -3.35 -19.66
CA PHE A 6 13.40 -2.54 -20.86
C PHE A 6 14.59 -1.61 -21.21
N GLN A 7 15.62 -1.52 -20.39
CA GLN A 7 16.76 -0.59 -20.59
C GLN A 7 17.48 -0.68 -21.94
N TYR A 8 17.30 -1.78 -22.68
CA TYR A 8 17.94 -2.01 -23.97
C TYR A 8 17.04 -1.65 -25.18
N TYR A 9 15.80 -1.22 -24.96
CA TYR A 9 14.91 -0.80 -26.04
C TYR A 9 15.19 0.66 -26.42
N SER A 10 15.15 0.98 -27.72
CA SER A 10 15.50 2.32 -28.24
C SER A 10 14.65 3.44 -27.68
N ASP A 11 13.38 3.15 -27.40
CA ASP A 11 12.41 4.13 -26.91
C ASP A 11 12.25 4.10 -25.39
N PHE A 12 13.14 3.37 -24.70
CA PHE A 12 13.11 3.25 -23.25
C PHE A 12 13.24 4.61 -22.56
N LYS A 13 12.35 4.82 -21.59
CA LYS A 13 12.45 5.89 -20.60
C LYS A 13 12.47 5.27 -19.21
N GLU A 14 13.44 5.63 -18.42
CA GLU A 14 13.48 5.22 -17.01
C GLU A 14 12.30 5.81 -16.25
N ILE A 15 11.60 4.96 -15.50
CA ILE A 15 10.52 5.37 -14.60
C ILE A 15 11.07 5.48 -13.19
N ARG A 16 10.97 6.67 -12.61
CA ARG A 16 11.29 6.93 -11.19
C ARG A 16 10.01 6.92 -10.36
N SER A 17 10.13 6.76 -9.06
CA SER A 17 8.96 6.78 -8.15
C SER A 17 8.14 8.07 -8.27
N CYS A 18 8.78 9.22 -8.50
CA CYS A 18 8.10 10.49 -8.68
C CYS A 18 7.33 10.62 -10.02
N ASP A 19 7.57 9.73 -10.96
CA ASP A 19 6.88 9.74 -12.26
C ASP A 19 5.57 8.91 -12.20
N ILE A 20 5.37 8.14 -11.14
CA ILE A 20 4.18 7.28 -10.95
C ILE A 20 3.05 8.14 -10.38
N ARG A 21 2.08 8.48 -11.25
CA ARG A 21 0.91 9.29 -10.90
C ARG A 21 -0.41 8.57 -11.15
N THR A 22 -0.36 7.41 -11.79
CA THR A 22 -1.52 6.60 -12.14
C THR A 22 -1.24 5.13 -11.84
N TYR A 23 -2.31 4.35 -11.63
CA TYR A 23 -2.23 2.89 -11.58
C TYR A 23 -2.16 2.27 -12.98
N ASP A 24 -2.42 3.03 -14.05
CA ASP A 24 -2.26 2.54 -15.42
C ASP A 24 -0.79 2.68 -15.87
N PHE A 25 -0.02 1.65 -15.56
CA PHE A 25 1.39 1.61 -15.95
C PHE A 25 1.63 1.56 -17.46
N GLN A 26 0.60 1.28 -18.28
CA GLN A 26 0.73 1.34 -19.74
C GLN A 26 0.87 2.79 -20.23
N GLU A 27 0.28 3.76 -19.55
CA GLU A 27 0.44 5.17 -19.88
C GLU A 27 1.87 5.67 -19.61
N LEU A 28 2.57 5.04 -18.68
CA LEU A 28 3.90 5.45 -18.23
C LEU A 28 5.03 4.65 -18.88
N THR A 29 4.72 3.50 -19.50
CA THR A 29 5.72 2.52 -19.90
C THR A 29 5.53 2.06 -21.33
N LEU A 30 6.55 1.40 -21.90
CA LEU A 30 6.45 0.66 -23.18
C LEU A 30 5.87 -0.76 -22.98
N ALA A 31 5.54 -1.12 -21.76
CA ALA A 31 5.12 -2.47 -21.42
C ALA A 31 3.69 -2.75 -21.86
N SER A 32 3.43 -3.96 -22.38
CA SER A 32 2.08 -4.40 -22.62
C SER A 32 1.32 -4.65 -21.31
N LYS A 33 -0.01 -4.67 -21.37
CA LYS A 33 -0.84 -5.01 -20.21
C LYS A 33 -0.48 -6.37 -19.62
N GLU A 34 -0.25 -7.36 -20.46
CA GLU A 34 0.11 -8.71 -20.06
C GLU A 34 1.46 -8.72 -19.32
N TYR A 35 2.42 -7.89 -19.75
CA TYR A 35 3.69 -7.75 -19.03
C TYR A 35 3.47 -7.11 -17.65
N VAL A 36 2.67 -6.04 -17.55
CA VAL A 36 2.36 -5.38 -16.29
C VAL A 36 1.65 -6.34 -15.33
N ASP A 37 0.64 -7.05 -15.80
CA ASP A 37 -0.09 -8.04 -15.01
C ASP A 37 0.84 -9.17 -14.53
N HIS A 38 1.79 -9.59 -15.39
CA HIS A 38 2.78 -10.60 -15.01
C HIS A 38 3.80 -10.06 -14.01
N LEU A 39 4.19 -8.78 -14.12
CA LEU A 39 5.16 -8.13 -13.23
C LEU A 39 4.71 -8.19 -11.76
N TRP A 40 3.43 -7.89 -11.50
CA TRP A 40 2.85 -7.93 -10.16
C TRP A 40 2.87 -9.32 -9.51
N ASN A 41 2.98 -10.38 -10.32
CA ASN A 41 2.99 -11.76 -9.86
C ASN A 41 4.40 -12.36 -9.76
N ARG A 42 5.44 -11.62 -10.15
CA ARG A 42 6.84 -12.09 -10.06
C ARG A 42 7.30 -12.11 -8.60
N PRO A 43 7.87 -13.21 -8.11
CA PRO A 43 8.45 -13.27 -6.75
C PRO A 43 9.49 -12.17 -6.49
N ARG A 44 10.27 -11.80 -7.52
CA ARG A 44 11.27 -10.74 -7.47
C ARG A 44 10.67 -9.35 -7.19
N PHE A 45 9.43 -9.11 -7.58
CA PHE A 45 8.77 -7.82 -7.36
C PHE A 45 8.74 -7.51 -5.86
N PHE A 46 8.14 -8.38 -5.05
CA PHE A 46 8.04 -8.17 -3.60
C PHE A 46 9.36 -8.33 -2.86
N SER A 47 10.26 -9.23 -3.32
CA SER A 47 11.55 -9.42 -2.65
C SER A 47 12.45 -8.18 -2.71
N ASN A 48 12.26 -7.32 -3.71
CA ASN A 48 13.02 -6.08 -3.90
C ASN A 48 12.37 -4.85 -3.26
N LEU A 49 11.12 -4.95 -2.81
CA LEU A 49 10.47 -3.84 -2.11
C LEU A 49 11.13 -3.60 -0.75
N LYS A 50 11.23 -2.33 -0.41
CA LYS A 50 11.65 -1.86 0.92
C LYS A 50 10.43 -1.29 1.63
N LEU A 51 10.43 -1.38 2.95
CA LEU A 51 9.48 -0.60 3.73
C LEU A 51 9.73 0.90 3.49
N MET A 52 8.68 1.67 3.59
CA MET A 52 8.81 3.13 3.59
C MET A 52 9.69 3.58 4.77
N PRO A 53 10.42 4.69 4.62
CA PRO A 53 11.24 5.22 5.70
C PRO A 53 10.44 5.32 7.00
N PHE A 54 11.02 4.85 8.09
CA PHE A 54 10.48 4.86 9.46
C PHE A 54 9.20 4.03 9.67
N ALA A 55 8.69 3.32 8.66
CA ALA A 55 7.46 2.53 8.80
C ALA A 55 7.56 1.49 9.93
N ARG A 56 8.67 0.76 9.99
CA ARG A 56 8.87 -0.28 11.00
C ARG A 56 8.96 0.30 12.41
N GLU A 57 9.77 1.34 12.57
CA GLU A 57 10.01 2.00 13.85
C GLU A 57 8.72 2.60 14.42
N VAL A 58 7.93 3.24 13.57
CA VAL A 58 6.65 3.84 13.98
C VAL A 58 5.63 2.76 14.33
N LEU A 59 5.51 1.71 13.52
CA LEU A 59 4.59 0.61 13.80
C LEU A 59 4.98 -0.14 15.09
N ASP A 60 6.27 -0.28 15.38
CA ASP A 60 6.76 -0.87 16.63
C ASP A 60 6.33 -0.02 17.84
N ILE A 61 6.49 1.29 17.78
CA ILE A 61 6.03 2.21 18.82
C ILE A 61 4.51 2.15 18.98
N LEU A 62 3.75 2.21 17.88
CA LEU A 62 2.30 2.17 17.92
C LEU A 62 1.77 0.83 18.44
N SER A 63 2.49 -0.28 18.23
CA SER A 63 2.10 -1.60 18.73
C SER A 63 2.06 -1.72 20.25
N ILE A 64 2.63 -0.75 20.99
CA ILE A 64 2.51 -0.66 22.44
C ILE A 64 1.08 -0.33 22.89
N GLN A 65 0.34 0.43 22.08
CA GLN A 65 -1.01 0.91 22.40
C GLN A 65 -2.10 0.34 21.50
N TYR A 66 -1.75 -0.10 20.30
CA TYR A 66 -2.67 -0.57 19.27
C TYR A 66 -2.34 -1.99 18.83
N ASP A 67 -3.36 -2.77 18.55
CA ASP A 67 -3.21 -4.00 17.80
C ASP A 67 -3.05 -3.66 16.32
N ILE A 68 -1.89 -3.96 15.76
CA ILE A 68 -1.56 -3.65 14.36
C ILE A 68 -2.12 -4.74 13.45
N GLU A 69 -3.05 -4.38 12.59
CA GLU A 69 -3.62 -5.27 11.58
C GLU A 69 -3.33 -4.71 10.17
N ILE A 70 -3.06 -5.59 9.22
CA ILE A 70 -2.80 -5.21 7.83
C ILE A 70 -3.91 -5.76 6.94
N ALA A 71 -4.59 -4.88 6.22
CA ALA A 71 -5.54 -5.25 5.18
C ALA A 71 -4.93 -4.97 3.79
N THR A 72 -4.65 -6.01 3.03
CA THR A 72 -4.04 -5.89 1.70
C THR A 72 -4.86 -6.57 0.62
N ALA A 73 -5.11 -5.85 -0.48
CA ALA A 73 -5.90 -6.33 -1.60
C ALA A 73 -5.01 -6.76 -2.79
N GLY A 74 -5.46 -7.74 -3.55
CA GLY A 74 -4.76 -8.22 -4.73
C GLY A 74 -5.35 -9.52 -5.29
N TYR A 75 -4.68 -10.10 -6.29
CA TYR A 75 -5.02 -11.42 -6.81
C TYR A 75 -4.18 -12.50 -6.13
N SER A 76 -4.66 -13.74 -6.12
CA SER A 76 -4.12 -14.83 -5.31
C SER A 76 -2.59 -15.00 -5.33
N PRO A 77 -1.88 -15.02 -6.49
CA PRO A 77 -0.42 -15.15 -6.47
C PRO A 77 0.28 -13.95 -5.80
N ASN A 78 -0.24 -12.74 -6.02
CA ASN A 78 0.26 -11.50 -5.45
C ASN A 78 0.05 -11.45 -3.93
N LEU A 79 -1.12 -11.87 -3.44
CA LEU A 79 -1.44 -11.87 -2.01
C LEU A 79 -0.48 -12.73 -1.19
N ARG A 80 -0.12 -13.93 -1.67
CA ARG A 80 0.85 -14.78 -0.97
C ARG A 80 2.24 -14.14 -0.86
N GLN A 81 2.65 -13.42 -1.90
CA GLN A 81 3.93 -12.71 -1.88
C GLN A 81 3.91 -11.52 -0.92
N LYS A 82 2.78 -10.79 -0.85
CA LYS A 82 2.57 -9.71 0.12
C LYS A 82 2.62 -10.23 1.55
N GLU A 83 1.94 -11.33 1.82
CA GLU A 83 1.95 -11.98 3.13
C GLU A 83 3.37 -12.37 3.56
N ALA A 84 4.10 -13.06 2.69
CA ALA A 84 5.49 -13.44 2.95
C ALA A 84 6.40 -12.21 3.19
N TYR A 85 6.20 -11.14 2.41
CA TYR A 85 6.90 -9.87 2.58
C TYR A 85 6.62 -9.25 3.96
N LEU A 86 5.35 -9.19 4.36
CA LEU A 86 4.95 -8.61 5.65
C LEU A 86 5.54 -9.39 6.83
N HIS A 87 5.46 -10.71 6.81
CA HIS A 87 6.06 -11.55 7.84
C HIS A 87 7.59 -11.38 7.92
N LYS A 88 8.25 -11.19 6.80
CA LYS A 88 9.70 -10.96 6.75
C LYS A 88 10.10 -9.61 7.35
N HIS A 89 9.36 -8.55 7.03
CA HIS A 89 9.76 -7.18 7.36
C HIS A 89 9.17 -6.64 8.65
N LEU A 90 8.02 -7.16 9.08
CA LEU A 90 7.30 -6.74 10.30
C LEU A 90 7.00 -7.94 11.23
N PRO A 91 8.00 -8.79 11.53
CA PRO A 91 7.79 -9.92 12.44
C PRO A 91 7.42 -9.39 13.83
N PHE A 92 6.48 -10.05 14.50
CA PHE A 92 6.03 -9.78 15.87
C PHE A 92 5.21 -8.47 16.06
N ILE A 93 5.14 -7.59 15.05
CA ILE A 93 4.37 -6.33 15.12
C ILE A 93 2.92 -6.59 14.71
N ILE A 94 2.73 -7.35 13.63
CA ILE A 94 1.40 -7.58 13.04
C ILE A 94 0.65 -8.65 13.83
N LYS A 95 -0.55 -8.31 14.29
CA LYS A 95 -1.50 -9.24 14.93
C LYS A 95 -2.27 -10.07 13.93
N LYS A 96 -2.69 -9.44 12.83
CA LYS A 96 -3.53 -10.06 11.81
C LYS A 96 -3.21 -9.50 10.43
N ILE A 97 -3.33 -10.35 9.41
CA ILE A 97 -3.27 -9.98 8.01
C ILE A 97 -4.56 -10.42 7.32
N ASP A 98 -5.32 -9.46 6.80
CA ASP A 98 -6.48 -9.71 5.96
C ASP A 98 -6.06 -9.66 4.48
N LEU A 99 -6.07 -10.82 3.83
CA LEU A 99 -5.76 -10.99 2.41
C LEU A 99 -7.05 -10.87 1.60
N ILE A 100 -7.23 -9.77 0.91
CA ILE A 100 -8.47 -9.45 0.20
C ILE A 100 -8.33 -9.80 -1.27
N ASN A 101 -9.04 -10.83 -1.72
CA ASN A 101 -9.04 -11.24 -3.11
C ASN A 101 -9.94 -10.32 -3.94
N LEU A 102 -9.37 -9.58 -4.88
CA LEU A 102 -10.10 -8.67 -5.77
C LEU A 102 -11.05 -9.37 -6.77
N LYS A 103 -11.04 -10.70 -6.84
CA LYS A 103 -12.08 -11.46 -7.55
C LYS A 103 -13.38 -11.56 -6.74
N GLU A 104 -13.30 -11.42 -5.42
CA GLU A 104 -14.42 -11.61 -4.48
C GLU A 104 -14.92 -10.28 -3.92
N PHE A 105 -14.00 -9.36 -3.66
CA PHE A 105 -14.29 -8.08 -3.05
C PHE A 105 -13.73 -6.93 -3.89
N LYS A 106 -14.51 -5.86 -4.05
CA LYS A 106 -14.09 -4.67 -4.82
C LYS A 106 -13.09 -3.80 -4.05
N ASP A 107 -13.23 -3.75 -2.73
CA ASP A 107 -12.48 -2.90 -1.82
C ASP A 107 -12.44 -3.52 -0.41
N LYS A 108 -12.08 -2.73 0.59
CA LYS A 108 -11.94 -3.15 1.99
C LYS A 108 -13.21 -2.94 2.84
N SER A 109 -14.34 -2.53 2.24
CA SER A 109 -15.60 -2.15 2.95
C SER A 109 -16.25 -3.29 3.75
N HIS A 110 -15.96 -4.55 3.41
CA HIS A 110 -16.48 -5.72 4.10
C HIS A 110 -15.80 -5.99 5.46
N LEU A 111 -14.66 -5.32 5.73
CA LEU A 111 -13.96 -5.46 7.01
C LEU A 111 -14.65 -4.62 8.09
N ASN A 112 -14.79 -5.20 9.28
CA ASN A 112 -15.31 -4.45 10.43
C ASN A 112 -14.18 -3.65 11.10
N MET A 113 -14.23 -2.34 10.96
CA MET A 113 -13.25 -1.39 11.49
C MET A 113 -13.84 -0.38 12.46
N ASN A 114 -15.02 -0.66 13.05
CA ASN A 114 -15.78 0.29 13.88
C ASN A 114 -14.98 0.99 14.98
N ASN A 115 -13.98 0.33 15.56
CA ASN A 115 -13.13 0.88 16.62
C ASN A 115 -11.67 1.04 16.19
N ALA A 116 -11.42 1.01 14.88
CA ALA A 116 -10.06 1.08 14.34
C ALA A 116 -9.71 2.48 13.84
N VAL A 117 -8.42 2.76 13.84
CA VAL A 117 -7.81 3.76 12.99
C VAL A 117 -7.46 3.09 11.68
N PHE A 118 -7.97 3.58 10.57
CA PHE A 118 -7.70 3.06 9.24
C PHE A 118 -6.83 4.02 8.45
N ILE A 119 -5.64 3.54 8.06
CA ILE A 119 -4.66 4.29 7.28
C ILE A 119 -4.55 3.63 5.91
N ASP A 120 -4.82 4.37 4.86
CA ASP A 120 -4.81 3.85 3.47
C ASP A 120 -4.43 4.99 2.52
N ASP A 121 -3.79 4.66 1.40
CA ASP A 121 -3.44 5.63 0.36
C ASP A 121 -4.57 5.83 -0.65
N GLN A 122 -5.59 4.98 -0.66
CA GLN A 122 -6.73 5.05 -1.57
C GLN A 122 -7.96 5.70 -0.94
N ALA A 123 -8.42 6.80 -1.52
CA ALA A 123 -9.62 7.50 -1.06
C ALA A 123 -10.86 6.59 -1.01
N ASN A 124 -11.07 5.73 -2.01
CA ASN A 124 -12.23 4.84 -2.04
C ASN A 124 -12.26 3.88 -0.84
N ASN A 125 -11.12 3.30 -0.45
CA ASN A 125 -11.05 2.43 0.71
C ASN A 125 -11.42 3.17 1.99
N LEU A 126 -10.97 4.42 2.14
CA LEU A 126 -11.29 5.26 3.29
C LEU A 126 -12.77 5.64 3.32
N ILE A 127 -13.33 6.06 2.17
CA ILE A 127 -14.73 6.50 2.05
C ILE A 127 -15.67 5.34 2.40
N THR A 128 -15.43 4.15 1.86
CA THR A 128 -16.31 2.98 2.02
C THR A 128 -16.13 2.26 3.35
N SER A 129 -15.04 2.48 4.08
CA SER A 129 -14.80 1.85 5.38
C SER A 129 -15.71 2.40 6.47
N ASN A 130 -15.92 1.60 7.53
CA ASN A 130 -16.62 2.00 8.75
C ASN A 130 -15.66 2.34 9.91
N ALA A 131 -14.40 2.67 9.63
CA ALA A 131 -13.40 2.99 10.64
C ALA A 131 -13.78 4.25 11.44
N ALA A 132 -13.43 4.23 12.74
CA ALA A 132 -13.70 5.33 13.65
C ALA A 132 -12.84 6.58 13.32
N LEU A 133 -11.58 6.36 12.95
CA LEU A 133 -10.68 7.40 12.44
C LEU A 133 -10.11 6.93 11.10
N LYS A 134 -10.08 7.83 10.13
CA LYS A 134 -9.61 7.54 8.77
C LYS A 134 -8.54 8.54 8.38
N ILE A 135 -7.37 8.03 8.01
CA ILE A 135 -6.21 8.84 7.62
C ILE A 135 -5.76 8.44 6.22
N CYS A 136 -5.77 9.40 5.29
CA CYS A 136 -5.14 9.19 3.98
C CYS A 136 -3.63 9.31 4.11
N PHE A 137 -2.91 8.32 3.59
CA PHE A 137 -1.46 8.31 3.66
C PHE A 137 -0.81 8.74 2.34
N GLY A 138 0.19 9.60 2.42
CA GLY A 138 0.99 10.04 1.29
C GLY A 138 0.51 11.33 0.61
N ASP A 139 1.17 11.66 -0.50
CA ASP A 139 0.89 12.85 -1.28
C ASP A 139 -0.47 12.80 -1.97
N ASN A 140 -0.86 13.94 -2.57
CA ASN A 140 -2.11 14.05 -3.32
C ASN A 140 -1.93 13.42 -4.72
N GLU A 141 -2.19 12.13 -4.81
CA GLU A 141 -2.10 11.33 -6.03
C GLU A 141 -3.47 11.11 -6.66
N GLU A 142 -3.53 10.71 -7.92
CA GLU A 142 -4.78 10.52 -8.68
C GLU A 142 -5.81 9.66 -7.92
N TRP A 143 -5.37 8.61 -7.25
CA TRP A 143 -6.25 7.68 -6.53
C TRP A 143 -6.73 8.16 -5.16
N ASN A 144 -6.31 9.34 -4.72
CA ASN A 144 -6.74 9.89 -3.43
C ASN A 144 -7.10 11.38 -3.45
N THR A 145 -7.25 11.98 -4.65
CA THR A 145 -7.66 13.39 -4.82
C THR A 145 -9.05 13.69 -4.28
N THR A 146 -9.94 12.69 -4.24
CA THR A 146 -11.31 12.84 -3.72
C THR A 146 -11.41 12.80 -2.20
N TRP A 147 -10.31 12.54 -1.49
CA TRP A 147 -10.27 12.52 -0.04
C TRP A 147 -10.13 13.93 0.54
N ASN A 148 -11.10 14.32 1.37
CA ASN A 148 -11.14 15.63 2.03
C ASN A 148 -10.96 15.54 3.55
N GLY A 149 -10.69 14.34 4.07
CA GLY A 149 -10.47 14.10 5.50
C GLY A 149 -9.02 14.27 5.91
N GLU A 150 -8.69 13.71 7.05
CA GLU A 150 -7.35 13.77 7.63
C GLU A 150 -6.31 13.08 6.75
N ARG A 151 -5.11 13.66 6.65
CA ARG A 151 -3.99 13.16 5.85
C ARG A 151 -2.69 13.22 6.64
N CYS A 152 -1.88 12.16 6.49
CA CYS A 152 -0.48 12.13 6.94
C CYS A 152 0.42 11.82 5.73
N TYR A 153 1.45 12.61 5.53
CA TYR A 153 2.35 12.50 4.38
C TYR A 153 3.50 11.50 4.60
N ASN A 154 3.75 11.15 5.85
CA ASN A 154 4.82 10.23 6.24
C ASN A 154 4.52 9.58 7.61
N TRP A 155 5.33 8.56 7.95
CA TRP A 155 5.14 7.80 9.18
C TRP A 155 5.38 8.61 10.47
N HIS A 156 6.19 9.67 10.44
CA HIS A 156 6.35 10.55 11.61
C HIS A 156 5.08 11.34 11.91
N GLU A 157 4.37 11.78 10.88
CA GLU A 157 3.08 12.46 11.06
C GLU A 157 2.02 11.50 11.61
N VAL A 158 2.01 10.24 11.14
CA VAL A 158 1.15 9.20 11.72
C VAL A 158 1.46 9.01 13.20
N LEU A 159 2.74 8.89 13.56
CA LEU A 159 3.13 8.75 14.96
C LEU A 159 2.69 9.98 15.79
N LYS A 160 2.97 11.17 15.30
CA LYS A 160 2.58 12.41 15.97
C LYS A 160 1.08 12.44 16.23
N ARG A 161 0.29 12.14 15.20
CA ARG A 161 -1.17 12.17 15.26
C ARG A 161 -1.76 11.14 16.24
N LEU A 162 -1.22 9.93 16.25
CA LEU A 162 -1.79 8.82 17.03
C LEU A 162 -1.20 8.69 18.44
N PHE A 163 -0.03 9.22 18.68
CA PHE A 163 0.65 9.04 19.96
C PHE A 163 0.63 10.29 20.85
N TYR A 164 0.68 11.49 20.25
CA TYR A 164 0.82 12.75 20.98
C TYR A 164 -0.42 13.66 20.92
N GLU A 165 -1.33 13.43 19.98
CA GLU A 165 -2.50 14.30 19.77
C GLU A 165 -3.84 13.61 20.12
N ASN A 166 -3.80 12.49 20.82
CA ASN A 166 -4.98 11.80 21.36
C ASN A 166 -5.37 12.32 22.75
#